data_e37c26ee31e2f0e34188c50755e18759
#
_entry.id   e37c26ee31e2f0e34188c50755e18759
#
_cell.length_a   1.000
_cell.length_b   1.000
_cell.length_c   1.000
_cell.angle_alpha   90.00
_cell.angle_beta   90.00
_cell.angle_gamma   90.00
#
_symmetry.space_group_name_H-M   'P 1'
#
loop_
_entity.id
_entity.type
_entity.pdbx_description
1 polymer ?
#
loop_
_entity_poly.entity_id
_entity_poly.type
_entity_poly.pdbx_seq_one_letter_code
_entity_poly.pdbx_strand_id
1 'polypeptide(L)'
;MLRIDSLTKRYGSRAALQGLSVTLDAGTLVVLLGPNGAGKSTLFQVLTGLFVADEGEVQVQGLSLRTQATQALRHIGVVFQQMSLDLDLSVRRNLQFHADLHGLPAAVTRERMEAGCAALGIAADLGRAVRELSGGNRRKVELVRALLHRPALLLMDEPTVGLDPKSRRDLMAAIRADITARGTTVLWATHLVEEAEGADRVLVLHRGRLLADGPPAAVTAALGGATLEAAFIHATQAAPDKAAA
;
A
#
# COMPACT_ATOMS: atom_id res chain seq x y z
N MET A 1 6.81 -10.72 8.74
CA MET A 1 7.15 -9.86 7.59
C MET A 1 7.08 -8.37 7.97
N LEU A 2 5.93 -7.79 8.20
CA LEU A 2 5.72 -6.49 8.85
C LEU A 2 5.18 -6.73 10.26
N ARG A 3 5.77 -6.09 11.26
CA ARG A 3 5.28 -6.10 12.64
C ARG A 3 5.11 -4.66 13.14
N ILE A 4 3.97 -4.37 13.69
CA ILE A 4 3.61 -3.10 14.31
C ILE A 4 3.16 -3.41 15.72
N ASP A 5 3.79 -2.78 16.72
CA ASP A 5 3.47 -2.96 18.13
C ASP A 5 3.09 -1.62 18.75
N SER A 6 1.84 -1.49 19.21
CA SER A 6 1.29 -0.36 19.96
C SER A 6 1.59 1.02 19.34
N LEU A 7 1.51 1.10 18.01
CA LEU A 7 1.86 2.28 17.24
C LEU A 7 0.90 3.43 17.53
N THR A 8 1.43 4.54 18.02
CA THR A 8 0.69 5.77 18.24
C THR A 8 1.31 6.93 17.46
N LYS A 9 0.46 7.73 16.79
CA LYS A 9 0.87 8.97 16.11
C LYS A 9 -0.11 10.09 16.42
N ARG A 10 0.41 11.23 16.87
CA ARG A 10 -0.36 12.42 17.25
C ARG A 10 0.00 13.62 16.36
N TYR A 11 -0.98 14.46 16.12
CA TYR A 11 -0.83 15.78 15.53
C TYR A 11 -1.45 16.80 16.51
N GLY A 12 -0.61 17.45 17.31
CA GLY A 12 -1.07 18.24 18.45
C GLY A 12 -1.84 17.38 19.45
N SER A 13 -3.06 17.78 19.78
CA SER A 13 -3.94 17.03 20.69
C SER A 13 -4.63 15.82 20.04
N ARG A 14 -4.68 15.76 18.70
CA ARG A 14 -5.39 14.69 17.96
C ARG A 14 -4.48 13.47 17.76
N ALA A 15 -4.90 12.32 18.26
CA ALA A 15 -4.27 11.04 17.96
C ALA A 15 -4.83 10.48 16.65
N ALA A 16 -3.97 10.41 15.61
CA ALA A 16 -4.32 9.85 14.30
C ALA A 16 -4.18 8.33 14.25
N LEU A 17 -3.27 7.76 15.07
CA LEU A 17 -3.15 6.33 15.35
C LEU A 17 -3.08 6.15 16.87
N GLN A 18 -3.75 5.12 17.38
CA GLN A 18 -3.98 4.93 18.80
C GLN A 18 -3.66 3.49 19.23
N GLY A 19 -2.37 3.18 19.47
CA GLY A 19 -1.95 1.88 19.96
C GLY A 19 -2.18 0.74 18.94
N LEU A 20 -2.00 1.02 17.65
CA LEU A 20 -2.20 0.05 16.58
C LEU A 20 -1.19 -1.08 16.69
N SER A 21 -1.66 -2.33 16.76
CA SER A 21 -0.82 -3.53 16.75
C SER A 21 -1.31 -4.49 15.68
N VAL A 22 -0.41 -4.90 14.77
CA VAL A 22 -0.69 -5.87 13.72
C VAL A 22 0.60 -6.52 13.23
N THR A 23 0.51 -7.79 12.86
CA THR A 23 1.60 -8.51 12.19
C THR A 23 1.09 -9.01 10.85
N LEU A 24 1.83 -8.75 9.76
CA LEU A 24 1.52 -9.27 8.43
C LEU A 24 2.49 -10.39 8.08
N ASP A 25 1.93 -11.49 7.58
CA ASP A 25 2.70 -12.63 7.10
C ASP A 25 3.23 -12.37 5.68
N ALA A 26 4.26 -13.14 5.28
CA ALA A 26 4.82 -13.04 3.94
C ALA A 26 3.86 -13.59 2.87
N GLY A 27 3.87 -12.98 1.68
CA GLY A 27 3.15 -13.49 0.53
C GLY A 27 1.63 -13.37 0.60
N THR A 28 1.12 -12.36 1.32
CA THR A 28 -0.32 -12.13 1.47
C THR A 28 -0.75 -10.77 0.92
N LEU A 29 -1.98 -10.70 0.40
CA LEU A 29 -2.68 -9.45 0.10
C LEU A 29 -3.53 -9.04 1.31
N VAL A 30 -3.10 -8.01 2.00
CA VAL A 30 -3.82 -7.45 3.14
C VAL A 30 -4.43 -6.11 2.74
N VAL A 31 -5.74 -5.97 2.91
CA VAL A 31 -6.44 -4.71 2.65
C VAL A 31 -6.69 -3.97 3.96
N LEU A 32 -6.22 -2.73 4.03
CA LEU A 32 -6.50 -1.78 5.10
C LEU A 32 -7.72 -0.94 4.71
N LEU A 33 -8.90 -1.40 5.12
CA LEU A 33 -10.17 -0.76 4.84
C LEU A 33 -10.50 0.29 5.89
N GLY A 34 -10.89 1.49 5.48
CA GLY A 34 -11.31 2.53 6.43
C GLY A 34 -11.81 3.78 5.72
N PRO A 35 -12.73 4.56 6.35
CA PRO A 35 -13.20 5.82 5.79
C PRO A 35 -12.09 6.87 5.70
N ASN A 36 -12.39 7.99 5.06
CA ASN A 36 -11.49 9.14 5.05
C ASN A 36 -11.26 9.65 6.48
N GLY A 37 -10.01 9.95 6.83
CA GLY A 37 -9.64 10.35 8.18
C GLY A 37 -9.50 9.20 9.20
N ALA A 38 -9.62 7.94 8.79
CA ALA A 38 -9.44 6.78 9.68
C ALA A 38 -8.00 6.62 10.20
N GLY A 39 -6.99 7.22 9.54
CA GLY A 39 -5.58 7.09 9.90
C GLY A 39 -4.74 6.31 8.88
N LYS A 40 -5.33 5.86 7.75
CA LYS A 40 -4.64 5.06 6.71
C LYS A 40 -3.38 5.75 6.20
N SER A 41 -3.50 6.99 5.70
CA SER A 41 -2.35 7.75 5.15
C SER A 41 -1.32 8.07 6.24
N THR A 42 -1.75 8.30 7.50
CA THR A 42 -0.80 8.47 8.62
C THR A 42 0.01 7.20 8.86
N LEU A 43 -0.64 6.03 8.82
CA LEU A 43 0.07 4.75 8.92
C LEU A 43 1.09 4.60 7.79
N PHE A 44 0.71 4.88 6.55
CA PHE A 44 1.61 4.81 5.40
C PHE A 44 2.79 5.79 5.51
N GLN A 45 2.56 7.00 6.01
CA GLN A 45 3.63 7.97 6.26
C GLN A 45 4.63 7.49 7.32
N VAL A 46 4.16 6.79 8.36
CA VAL A 46 5.06 6.16 9.34
C VAL A 46 5.81 4.98 8.72
N LEU A 47 5.12 4.09 7.99
CA LEU A 47 5.73 2.93 7.33
C LEU A 47 6.77 3.31 6.26
N THR A 48 6.62 4.46 5.62
CA THR A 48 7.56 5.00 4.61
C THR A 48 8.66 5.86 5.22
N GLY A 49 8.68 6.04 6.54
CA GLY A 49 9.68 6.83 7.24
C GLY A 49 9.53 8.35 7.08
N LEU A 50 8.41 8.82 6.47
CA LEU A 50 8.12 10.26 6.35
C LEU A 50 7.81 10.89 7.71
N PHE A 51 7.19 10.13 8.60
CA PHE A 51 6.95 10.53 9.99
C PHE A 51 7.46 9.48 10.97
N VAL A 52 7.97 9.96 12.08
CA VAL A 52 8.33 9.11 13.23
C VAL A 52 7.11 8.90 14.10
N ALA A 53 6.90 7.66 14.55
CA ALA A 53 5.88 7.34 15.55
C ALA A 53 6.20 8.02 16.90
N ASP A 54 5.18 8.45 17.61
CA ASP A 54 5.37 9.01 18.95
C ASP A 54 5.57 7.90 19.99
N GLU A 55 4.85 6.76 19.83
CA GLU A 55 4.95 5.57 20.66
C GLU A 55 4.88 4.31 19.81
N GLY A 56 5.39 3.21 20.33
CA GLY A 56 5.36 1.91 19.67
C GLY A 56 6.54 1.66 18.75
N GLU A 57 6.50 0.53 18.07
CA GLU A 57 7.59 0.02 17.24
C GLU A 57 7.06 -0.49 15.90
N VAL A 58 7.83 -0.27 14.83
CA VAL A 58 7.56 -0.85 13.51
C VAL A 58 8.80 -1.59 13.03
N GLN A 59 8.62 -2.82 12.61
CA GLN A 59 9.68 -3.66 12.04
C GLN A 59 9.27 -4.20 10.67
N VAL A 60 10.18 -4.10 9.71
CA VAL A 60 10.04 -4.70 8.37
C VAL A 60 11.20 -5.67 8.17
N GLN A 61 10.90 -6.95 7.91
CA GLN A 61 11.90 -8.01 7.83
C GLN A 61 12.78 -8.10 9.10
N GLY A 62 12.21 -7.83 10.28
CA GLY A 62 12.94 -7.80 11.55
C GLY A 62 13.79 -6.55 11.77
N LEU A 63 13.82 -5.61 10.82
CA LEU A 63 14.57 -4.35 10.91
C LEU A 63 13.68 -3.24 11.46
N SER A 64 14.10 -2.59 12.53
CA SER A 64 13.39 -1.47 13.15
C SER A 64 13.42 -0.22 12.28
N LEU A 65 12.26 0.37 11.99
CA LEU A 65 12.19 1.67 11.31
C LEU A 65 12.76 2.82 12.16
N ARG A 66 12.87 2.65 13.48
CA ARG A 66 13.43 3.68 14.36
C ARG A 66 14.95 3.70 14.32
N THR A 67 15.62 2.54 14.34
CA THR A 67 17.06 2.42 14.47
C THR A 67 17.77 1.98 13.20
N GLN A 68 17.07 1.34 12.27
CA GLN A 68 17.60 0.76 11.04
C GLN A 68 16.78 1.19 9.81
N ALA A 69 16.27 2.43 9.80
CA ALA A 69 15.33 2.93 8.78
C ALA A 69 15.83 2.71 7.35
N THR A 70 17.06 3.09 7.05
CA THR A 70 17.64 2.96 5.69
C THR A 70 17.65 1.50 5.20
N GLN A 71 17.93 0.55 6.11
CA GLN A 71 17.94 -0.87 5.76
C GLN A 71 16.51 -1.39 5.59
N ALA A 72 15.60 -1.05 6.50
CA ALA A 72 14.20 -1.45 6.45
C ALA A 72 13.50 -0.93 5.19
N LEU A 73 13.72 0.35 4.83
CA LEU A 73 13.10 1.00 3.66
C LEU A 73 13.54 0.37 2.32
N ARG A 74 14.70 -0.26 2.25
CA ARG A 74 15.12 -1.02 1.05
C ARG A 74 14.20 -2.20 0.74
N HIS A 75 13.46 -2.70 1.72
CA HIS A 75 12.52 -3.81 1.58
C HIS A 75 11.10 -3.34 1.25
N ILE A 76 10.87 -2.04 1.12
CA ILE A 76 9.55 -1.45 0.89
C ILE A 76 9.46 -0.84 -0.50
N GLY A 77 8.45 -1.26 -1.26
CA GLY A 77 7.99 -0.55 -2.46
C GLY A 77 6.74 0.25 -2.13
N VAL A 78 6.57 1.41 -2.77
CA VAL A 78 5.43 2.29 -2.47
C VAL A 78 4.76 2.80 -3.73
N VAL A 79 3.43 2.71 -3.77
CA VAL A 79 2.57 3.38 -4.73
C VAL A 79 1.67 4.34 -3.93
N PHE A 80 1.94 5.63 -4.03
CA PHE A 80 1.18 6.66 -3.31
C PHE A 80 -0.15 6.98 -3.99
N GLN A 81 -1.09 7.56 -3.24
CA GLN A 81 -2.34 8.08 -3.78
C GLN A 81 -2.07 9.16 -4.83
N GLN A 82 -1.23 10.14 -4.51
CA GLN A 82 -0.78 11.13 -5.47
C GLN A 82 0.36 10.56 -6.32
N MET A 83 0.28 10.83 -7.62
CA MET A 83 1.29 10.41 -8.57
C MET A 83 2.64 11.04 -8.23
N SER A 84 3.69 10.21 -8.23
CA SER A 84 5.05 10.61 -7.84
C SER A 84 6.07 10.36 -8.97
N LEU A 85 5.59 10.30 -10.22
CA LEU A 85 6.42 10.26 -11.42
C LEU A 85 6.71 11.69 -11.91
N ASP A 86 7.91 11.90 -12.42
CA ASP A 86 8.23 13.13 -13.16
C ASP A 86 7.55 13.07 -14.54
N LEU A 87 6.63 14.00 -14.76
CA LEU A 87 5.79 14.03 -15.97
C LEU A 87 6.58 14.39 -17.23
N ASP A 88 7.70 15.09 -17.10
CA ASP A 88 8.52 15.58 -18.20
C ASP A 88 9.56 14.56 -18.65
N LEU A 89 9.87 13.61 -17.80
CA LEU A 89 10.77 12.52 -18.13
C LEU A 89 10.04 11.37 -18.82
N SER A 90 10.78 10.61 -19.63
CA SER A 90 10.26 9.37 -20.19
C SER A 90 10.03 8.31 -19.12
N VAL A 91 9.18 7.32 -19.39
CA VAL A 91 8.97 6.15 -18.53
C VAL A 91 10.32 5.51 -18.17
N ARG A 92 11.17 5.26 -19.17
CA ARG A 92 12.51 4.71 -18.96
C ARG A 92 13.34 5.52 -17.99
N ARG A 93 13.33 6.85 -18.10
CA ARG A 93 14.10 7.74 -17.23
C ARG A 93 13.61 7.72 -15.80
N ASN A 94 12.29 7.75 -15.60
CA ASN A 94 11.68 7.61 -14.26
C ASN A 94 12.07 6.29 -13.59
N LEU A 95 11.98 5.19 -14.32
CA LEU A 95 12.32 3.85 -13.81
C LEU A 95 13.83 3.71 -13.54
N GLN A 96 14.68 4.23 -14.44
CA GLN A 96 16.13 4.22 -14.26
C GLN A 96 16.56 5.00 -13.02
N PHE A 97 16.02 6.22 -12.85
CA PHE A 97 16.31 7.06 -11.67
C PHE A 97 16.00 6.33 -10.35
N HIS A 98 14.84 5.66 -10.29
CA HIS A 98 14.47 4.89 -9.11
C HIS A 98 15.41 3.68 -8.88
N ALA A 99 15.78 2.98 -9.94
CA ALA A 99 16.72 1.87 -9.87
C ALA A 99 18.10 2.32 -9.36
N ASP A 100 18.57 3.49 -9.83
CA ASP A 100 19.86 4.07 -9.41
C ASP A 100 19.85 4.42 -7.92
N LEU A 101 18.73 4.97 -7.41
CA LEU A 101 18.55 5.24 -5.96
C LEU A 101 18.63 3.97 -5.11
N HIS A 102 18.21 2.82 -5.66
CA HIS A 102 18.32 1.52 -5.00
C HIS A 102 19.64 0.79 -5.27
N GLY A 103 20.54 1.39 -6.06
CA GLY A 103 21.84 0.81 -6.40
C GLY A 103 21.76 -0.42 -7.30
N LEU A 104 20.71 -0.53 -8.14
CA LEU A 104 20.55 -1.68 -9.02
C LEU A 104 21.55 -1.62 -10.20
N PRO A 105 22.24 -2.73 -10.52
CA PRO A 105 23.11 -2.80 -11.70
C PRO A 105 22.34 -2.53 -13.00
N ALA A 106 22.92 -1.84 -13.96
CA ALA A 106 22.28 -1.43 -15.21
C ALA A 106 21.64 -2.60 -16.00
N ALA A 107 22.30 -3.76 -16.03
CA ALA A 107 21.77 -4.95 -16.70
C ALA A 107 20.50 -5.47 -16.02
N VAL A 108 20.49 -5.53 -14.67
CA VAL A 108 19.35 -5.94 -13.86
C VAL A 108 18.19 -4.94 -13.99
N THR A 109 18.51 -3.65 -14.01
CA THR A 109 17.51 -2.59 -14.20
C THR A 109 16.80 -2.73 -15.53
N ARG A 110 17.55 -2.92 -16.62
CA ARG A 110 17.00 -3.09 -17.97
C ARG A 110 16.09 -4.31 -18.04
N GLU A 111 16.56 -5.46 -17.59
CA GLU A 111 15.79 -6.71 -17.57
C GLU A 111 14.46 -6.54 -16.83
N ARG A 112 14.52 -6.02 -15.59
CA ARG A 112 13.32 -5.86 -14.74
C ARG A 112 12.36 -4.81 -15.27
N MET A 113 12.87 -3.73 -15.83
CA MET A 113 12.09 -2.68 -16.46
C MET A 113 11.31 -3.22 -17.67
N GLU A 114 12.01 -3.93 -18.58
CA GLU A 114 11.40 -4.49 -19.79
C GLU A 114 10.37 -5.57 -19.42
N ALA A 115 10.72 -6.48 -18.51
CA ALA A 115 9.80 -7.52 -18.04
C ALA A 115 8.56 -6.93 -17.33
N GLY A 116 8.76 -5.96 -16.43
CA GLY A 116 7.65 -5.32 -15.70
C GLY A 116 6.72 -4.54 -16.62
N CYS A 117 7.28 -3.77 -17.58
CA CYS A 117 6.49 -3.03 -18.56
C CYS A 117 5.75 -3.97 -19.52
N ALA A 118 6.37 -5.08 -19.93
CA ALA A 118 5.73 -6.09 -20.78
C ALA A 118 4.56 -6.77 -20.05
N ALA A 119 4.75 -7.17 -18.79
CA ALA A 119 3.72 -7.80 -17.97
C ALA A 119 2.47 -6.92 -17.79
N LEU A 120 2.64 -5.59 -17.78
CA LEU A 120 1.55 -4.62 -17.64
C LEU A 120 1.05 -4.06 -18.98
N GLY A 121 1.60 -4.52 -20.13
CA GLY A 121 1.20 -4.10 -21.46
C GLY A 121 1.57 -2.64 -21.80
N ILE A 122 2.66 -2.12 -21.18
CA ILE A 122 3.14 -0.75 -21.40
C ILE A 122 4.59 -0.70 -21.96
N ALA A 123 5.10 -1.81 -22.50
CA ALA A 123 6.47 -1.88 -23.05
C ALA A 123 6.70 -0.85 -24.18
N ALA A 124 5.69 -0.59 -25.02
CA ALA A 124 5.75 0.39 -26.10
C ALA A 124 5.88 1.84 -25.57
N ASP A 125 5.50 2.09 -24.33
CA ASP A 125 5.51 3.42 -23.74
C ASP A 125 6.87 3.82 -23.12
N LEU A 126 7.86 2.92 -23.07
CA LEU A 126 9.16 3.16 -22.40
C LEU A 126 9.88 4.43 -22.86
N GLY A 127 9.77 4.80 -24.14
CA GLY A 127 10.38 6.02 -24.69
C GLY A 127 9.54 7.28 -24.54
N ARG A 128 8.27 7.17 -24.19
CA ARG A 128 7.33 8.30 -24.13
C ARG A 128 7.47 9.08 -22.83
N ALA A 129 7.21 10.37 -22.87
CA ALA A 129 7.11 11.20 -21.67
C ALA A 129 5.87 10.77 -20.85
N VAL A 130 6.00 10.73 -19.52
CA VAL A 130 4.91 10.29 -18.63
C VAL A 130 3.64 11.13 -18.81
N ARG A 131 3.78 12.44 -19.12
CA ARG A 131 2.65 13.33 -19.40
C ARG A 131 1.74 12.86 -20.56
N GLU A 132 2.29 12.10 -21.52
CA GLU A 132 1.58 11.62 -22.69
C GLU A 132 0.74 10.34 -22.43
N LEU A 133 0.93 9.74 -21.24
CA LEU A 133 0.25 8.51 -20.88
C LEU A 133 -1.15 8.78 -20.29
N SER A 134 -2.06 7.82 -20.46
CA SER A 134 -3.32 7.79 -19.71
C SER A 134 -3.07 7.63 -18.20
N GLY A 135 -4.02 8.02 -17.36
CA GLY A 135 -3.94 7.82 -15.91
C GLY A 135 -3.67 6.35 -15.53
N GLY A 136 -4.33 5.42 -16.20
CA GLY A 136 -4.12 3.98 -15.98
C GLY A 136 -2.69 3.53 -16.33
N ASN A 137 -2.14 3.98 -17.48
CA ASN A 137 -0.76 3.63 -17.83
C ASN A 137 0.26 4.29 -16.90
N ARG A 138 0.02 5.51 -16.44
CA ARG A 138 0.86 6.14 -15.41
C ARG A 138 0.87 5.31 -14.13
N ARG A 139 -0.29 4.82 -13.66
CA ARG A 139 -0.38 3.95 -12.47
C ARG A 139 0.37 2.63 -12.67
N LYS A 140 0.31 2.05 -13.87
CA LYS A 140 1.11 0.87 -14.22
C LYS A 140 2.61 1.15 -14.14
N VAL A 141 3.08 2.32 -14.60
CA VAL A 141 4.49 2.74 -14.45
C VAL A 141 4.88 2.86 -12.98
N GLU A 142 4.03 3.44 -12.12
CA GLU A 142 4.28 3.52 -10.68
C GLU A 142 4.40 2.13 -10.04
N LEU A 143 3.56 1.18 -10.44
CA LEU A 143 3.67 -0.20 -9.96
C LEU A 143 4.98 -0.85 -10.41
N VAL A 144 5.36 -0.73 -11.71
CA VAL A 144 6.65 -1.23 -12.18
C VAL A 144 7.79 -0.61 -11.37
N ARG A 145 7.77 0.70 -11.16
CA ARG A 145 8.77 1.41 -10.36
C ARG A 145 8.88 0.85 -8.95
N ALA A 146 7.74 0.67 -8.27
CA ALA A 146 7.70 0.19 -6.90
C ALA A 146 8.22 -1.26 -6.76
N LEU A 147 8.12 -2.07 -7.82
CA LEU A 147 8.56 -3.47 -7.85
C LEU A 147 9.98 -3.68 -8.39
N LEU A 148 10.63 -2.66 -8.97
CA LEU A 148 11.95 -2.79 -9.61
C LEU A 148 13.02 -3.39 -8.70
N HIS A 149 13.08 -2.94 -7.46
CA HIS A 149 14.07 -3.40 -6.49
C HIS A 149 13.67 -4.70 -5.76
N ARG A 150 12.54 -5.33 -6.16
CA ARG A 150 11.97 -6.56 -5.58
C ARG A 150 11.73 -6.41 -4.07
N PRO A 151 10.87 -5.48 -3.67
CA PRO A 151 10.56 -5.28 -2.26
C PRO A 151 9.91 -6.51 -1.65
N ALA A 152 10.13 -6.73 -0.36
CA ALA A 152 9.40 -7.75 0.39
C ALA A 152 7.99 -7.26 0.81
N LEU A 153 7.83 -5.93 0.98
CA LEU A 153 6.56 -5.27 1.30
C LEU A 153 6.22 -4.23 0.24
N LEU A 154 5.05 -4.34 -0.36
CA LEU A 154 4.49 -3.32 -1.24
C LEU A 154 3.37 -2.57 -0.52
N LEU A 155 3.53 -1.28 -0.34
CA LEU A 155 2.54 -0.37 0.23
C LEU A 155 1.79 0.33 -0.90
N MET A 156 0.45 0.28 -0.90
CA MET A 156 -0.37 0.89 -1.93
C MET A 156 -1.48 1.73 -1.28
N ASP A 157 -1.42 3.05 -1.47
CA ASP A 157 -2.42 3.98 -0.93
C ASP A 157 -3.41 4.37 -2.03
N GLU A 158 -4.63 3.86 -1.93
CA GLU A 158 -5.76 4.07 -2.87
C GLU A 158 -5.36 3.93 -4.36
N PRO A 159 -4.71 2.82 -4.76
CA PRO A 159 -4.04 2.73 -6.05
C PRO A 159 -4.98 2.68 -7.25
N THR A 160 -6.27 2.43 -7.06
CA THR A 160 -7.27 2.31 -8.13
C THR A 160 -8.12 3.54 -8.33
N VAL A 161 -7.97 4.56 -7.47
CA VAL A 161 -8.73 5.80 -7.60
C VAL A 161 -8.48 6.45 -8.96
N GLY A 162 -9.57 6.76 -9.68
CA GLY A 162 -9.51 7.36 -11.02
C GLY A 162 -9.15 6.38 -12.15
N LEU A 163 -9.04 5.08 -11.88
CA LEU A 163 -8.83 4.06 -12.91
C LEU A 163 -10.15 3.56 -13.48
N ASP A 164 -10.17 3.32 -14.79
CA ASP A 164 -11.24 2.58 -15.46
C ASP A 164 -11.28 1.10 -15.00
N PRO A 165 -12.42 0.39 -15.18
CA PRO A 165 -12.58 -0.98 -14.70
C PRO A 165 -11.56 -1.97 -15.27
N LYS A 166 -11.08 -1.76 -16.49
CA LYS A 166 -10.06 -2.63 -17.11
C LYS A 166 -8.71 -2.41 -16.44
N SER A 167 -8.28 -1.16 -16.31
CA SER A 167 -7.01 -0.79 -15.65
C SER A 167 -6.96 -1.29 -14.20
N ARG A 168 -8.10 -1.24 -13.48
CA ARG A 168 -8.20 -1.78 -12.10
C ARG A 168 -7.99 -3.29 -12.09
N ARG A 169 -8.63 -4.04 -12.98
CA ARG A 169 -8.44 -5.51 -13.09
C ARG A 169 -7.01 -5.88 -13.45
N ASP A 170 -6.42 -5.18 -14.43
CA ASP A 170 -5.03 -5.41 -14.85
C ASP A 170 -4.04 -5.20 -13.69
N LEU A 171 -4.24 -4.13 -12.90
CA LEU A 171 -3.43 -3.81 -11.73
C LEU A 171 -3.53 -4.93 -10.67
N MET A 172 -4.75 -5.35 -10.35
CA MET A 172 -4.99 -6.43 -9.37
C MET A 172 -4.36 -7.75 -9.82
N ALA A 173 -4.52 -8.11 -11.09
CA ALA A 173 -3.93 -9.33 -11.65
C ALA A 173 -2.38 -9.31 -11.56
N ALA A 174 -1.76 -8.17 -11.86
CA ALA A 174 -0.31 -8.02 -11.76
C ALA A 174 0.19 -8.16 -10.31
N ILE A 175 -0.54 -7.59 -9.35
CA ILE A 175 -0.22 -7.71 -7.92
C ILE A 175 -0.34 -9.16 -7.47
N ARG A 176 -1.41 -9.86 -7.82
CA ARG A 176 -1.58 -11.28 -7.49
C ARG A 176 -0.47 -12.15 -8.11
N ALA A 177 -0.09 -11.86 -9.35
CA ALA A 177 1.01 -12.55 -10.02
C ALA A 177 2.35 -12.33 -9.28
N ASP A 178 2.61 -11.11 -8.81
CA ASP A 178 3.82 -10.79 -8.05
C ASP A 178 3.85 -11.49 -6.69
N ILE A 179 2.73 -11.51 -5.96
CA ILE A 179 2.57 -12.24 -4.70
C ILE A 179 2.91 -13.72 -4.92
N THR A 180 2.30 -14.34 -5.93
CA THR A 180 2.49 -15.77 -6.24
C THR A 180 3.93 -16.09 -6.66
N ALA A 181 4.53 -15.23 -7.51
CA ALA A 181 5.85 -15.51 -8.08
C ALA A 181 7.01 -15.17 -7.14
N ARG A 182 6.85 -14.19 -6.23
CA ARG A 182 7.94 -13.64 -5.42
C ARG A 182 7.68 -13.66 -3.93
N GLY A 183 6.47 -13.97 -3.49
CA GLY A 183 6.08 -13.92 -2.08
C GLY A 183 6.03 -12.49 -1.53
N THR A 184 5.86 -11.49 -2.39
CA THR A 184 5.70 -10.08 -1.96
C THR A 184 4.47 -9.96 -1.06
N THR A 185 4.61 -9.33 0.10
CA THR A 185 3.46 -8.98 0.94
C THR A 185 2.92 -7.62 0.50
N VAL A 186 1.61 -7.50 0.35
CA VAL A 186 0.97 -6.27 -0.08
C VAL A 186 0.07 -5.74 1.02
N LEU A 187 0.28 -4.48 1.43
CA LEU A 187 -0.65 -3.73 2.25
C LEU A 187 -1.32 -2.66 1.37
N TRP A 188 -2.60 -2.83 1.13
CA TRP A 188 -3.40 -2.01 0.24
C TRP A 188 -4.41 -1.19 1.04
N ALA A 189 -4.21 0.12 1.17
CA ALA A 189 -5.17 1.00 1.82
C ALA A 189 -6.25 1.43 0.82
N THR A 190 -7.52 1.34 1.24
CA THR A 190 -8.66 1.77 0.46
C THR A 190 -9.85 2.17 1.34
N HIS A 191 -10.80 2.86 0.77
CA HIS A 191 -12.13 3.07 1.33
C HIS A 191 -13.22 2.29 0.56
N LEU A 192 -12.84 1.56 -0.51
CA LEU A 192 -13.74 0.78 -1.36
C LEU A 192 -13.82 -0.67 -0.85
N VAL A 193 -14.99 -1.07 -0.38
CA VAL A 193 -15.22 -2.41 0.19
C VAL A 193 -15.01 -3.51 -0.84
N GLU A 194 -15.39 -3.26 -2.11
CA GLU A 194 -15.23 -4.19 -3.23
C GLU A 194 -13.76 -4.67 -3.40
N GLU A 195 -12.79 -3.83 -3.07
CA GLU A 195 -11.37 -4.18 -3.14
C GLU A 195 -10.93 -5.12 -2.00
N ALA A 196 -11.66 -5.09 -0.89
CA ALA A 196 -11.39 -5.92 0.27
C ALA A 196 -11.97 -7.34 0.15
N GLU A 197 -13.02 -7.55 -0.65
CA GLU A 197 -13.67 -8.85 -0.81
C GLU A 197 -12.72 -9.92 -1.37
N GLY A 198 -11.79 -9.52 -2.25
CA GLY A 198 -10.78 -10.40 -2.83
C GLY A 198 -9.47 -10.52 -2.04
N ALA A 199 -9.35 -9.92 -0.86
CA ALA A 199 -8.15 -9.95 -0.04
C ALA A 199 -7.99 -11.28 0.73
N ASP A 200 -6.75 -11.63 1.06
CA ASP A 200 -6.48 -12.76 1.96
C ASP A 200 -6.82 -12.38 3.42
N ARG A 201 -6.68 -11.08 3.75
CA ARG A 201 -6.95 -10.53 5.07
C ARG A 201 -7.40 -9.07 4.96
N VAL A 202 -8.34 -8.68 5.80
CA VAL A 202 -8.87 -7.32 5.88
C VAL A 202 -8.62 -6.78 7.29
N LEU A 203 -8.05 -5.59 7.34
CA LEU A 203 -7.88 -4.79 8.54
C LEU A 203 -8.86 -3.62 8.46
N VAL A 204 -9.83 -3.54 9.36
CA VAL A 204 -10.77 -2.41 9.41
C VAL A 204 -10.25 -1.36 10.35
N LEU A 205 -9.84 -0.21 9.81
CA LEU A 205 -9.32 0.93 10.56
C LEU A 205 -10.39 2.02 10.68
N HIS A 206 -10.63 2.48 11.91
CA HIS A 206 -11.51 3.61 12.17
C HIS A 206 -10.96 4.46 13.32
N ARG A 207 -10.91 5.79 13.12
CA ARG A 207 -10.41 6.75 14.12
C ARG A 207 -9.07 6.33 14.76
N GLY A 208 -8.16 5.83 13.97
CA GLY A 208 -6.82 5.42 14.41
C GLY A 208 -6.75 4.08 15.16
N ARG A 209 -7.83 3.31 15.21
CA ARG A 209 -7.91 1.99 15.88
C ARG A 209 -8.34 0.91 14.92
N LEU A 210 -7.83 -0.30 15.09
CA LEU A 210 -8.36 -1.48 14.42
C LEU A 210 -9.68 -1.90 15.09
N LEU A 211 -10.74 -2.01 14.28
CA LEU A 211 -12.03 -2.53 14.71
C LEU A 211 -12.14 -4.05 14.47
N ALA A 212 -11.55 -4.53 13.39
CA ALA A 212 -11.56 -5.94 13.03
C ALA A 212 -10.31 -6.30 12.22
N ASP A 213 -9.92 -7.57 12.27
CA ASP A 213 -8.75 -8.14 11.64
C ASP A 213 -8.99 -9.61 11.32
N GLY A 214 -8.88 -10.01 10.07
CA GLY A 214 -9.06 -11.39 9.63
C GLY A 214 -9.44 -11.54 8.16
N PRO A 215 -9.71 -12.76 7.68
CA PRO A 215 -10.31 -12.98 6.37
C PRO A 215 -11.63 -12.22 6.19
N PRO A 216 -12.01 -11.81 4.97
CA PRO A 216 -13.23 -11.01 4.73
C PRO A 216 -14.49 -11.57 5.41
N ALA A 217 -14.72 -12.87 5.33
CA ALA A 217 -15.88 -13.52 5.98
C ALA A 217 -15.85 -13.41 7.51
N ALA A 218 -14.67 -13.56 8.13
CA ALA A 218 -14.52 -13.43 9.58
C ALA A 218 -14.74 -11.99 10.04
N VAL A 219 -14.24 -11.01 9.28
CA VAL A 219 -14.47 -9.58 9.55
C VAL A 219 -15.95 -9.22 9.42
N THR A 220 -16.64 -9.73 8.39
CA THR A 220 -18.09 -9.55 8.20
C THR A 220 -18.87 -10.06 9.40
N ALA A 221 -18.58 -11.27 9.86
CA ALA A 221 -19.22 -11.87 11.04
C ALA A 221 -18.92 -11.10 12.34
N ALA A 222 -17.64 -10.72 12.55
CA ALA A 222 -17.20 -10.00 13.75
C ALA A 222 -17.87 -8.61 13.89
N LEU A 223 -18.13 -7.94 12.76
CA LEU A 223 -18.77 -6.62 12.72
C LEU A 223 -20.31 -6.68 12.60
N GLY A 224 -20.88 -7.89 12.51
CA GLY A 224 -22.33 -8.11 12.58
C GLY A 224 -23.10 -7.72 11.33
N GLY A 225 -22.53 -7.89 10.13
CA GLY A 225 -23.19 -7.60 8.86
C GLY A 225 -23.56 -8.85 8.04
N ALA A 226 -24.52 -8.71 7.12
CA ALA A 226 -24.84 -9.74 6.12
C ALA A 226 -23.81 -9.77 4.97
N THR A 227 -23.20 -8.61 4.68
CA THR A 227 -22.13 -8.43 3.70
C THR A 227 -21.01 -7.63 4.34
N LEU A 228 -19.79 -7.69 3.78
CA LEU A 228 -18.67 -6.88 4.26
C LEU A 228 -18.99 -5.38 4.22
N GLU A 229 -19.72 -4.93 3.19
CA GLU A 229 -20.15 -3.54 3.05
C GLU A 229 -21.10 -3.13 4.19
N ALA A 230 -22.16 -3.90 4.44
CA ALA A 230 -23.11 -3.63 5.52
C ALA A 230 -22.41 -3.64 6.90
N ALA A 231 -21.52 -4.59 7.14
CA ALA A 231 -20.71 -4.71 8.34
C ALA A 231 -19.81 -3.48 8.55
N PHE A 232 -19.12 -3.05 7.48
CA PHE A 232 -18.24 -1.88 7.50
C PHE A 232 -19.00 -0.59 7.77
N ILE A 233 -20.13 -0.36 7.08
CA ILE A 233 -20.98 0.82 7.28
C ILE A 233 -21.49 0.87 8.72
N HIS A 234 -22.03 -0.24 9.22
CA HIS A 234 -22.53 -0.33 10.59
C HIS A 234 -21.44 -0.01 11.63
N ALA A 235 -20.27 -0.62 11.51
CA ALA A 235 -19.16 -0.46 12.45
C ALA A 235 -18.58 0.97 12.45
N THR A 236 -18.54 1.63 11.29
CA THR A 236 -17.98 2.98 11.15
C THR A 236 -18.97 4.10 11.48
N GLN A 237 -20.29 3.84 11.40
CA GLN A 237 -21.33 4.78 11.81
C GLN A 237 -21.70 4.65 13.30
N ALA A 238 -21.69 3.43 13.85
CA ALA A 238 -22.09 3.15 15.23
C ALA A 238 -21.04 3.54 16.29
N ALA A 239 -19.80 3.85 15.89
CA ALA A 239 -18.74 4.23 16.84
C ALA A 239 -18.98 5.67 17.36
N PRO A 240 -19.50 5.87 18.58
CA PRO A 240 -19.79 7.19 19.13
C PRO A 240 -18.49 8.01 19.30
N ASP A 241 -18.61 9.32 19.16
CA ASP A 241 -17.55 10.30 19.41
C ASP A 241 -17.26 10.36 20.93
N LYS A 242 -16.41 9.44 21.44
CA LYS A 242 -15.88 9.52 22.82
C LYS A 242 -14.69 10.48 22.93
N ALA A 243 -14.68 11.56 22.19
CA ALA A 243 -13.66 12.60 22.24
C ALA A 243 -14.25 13.99 22.48
N ALA A 244 -15.22 14.07 23.41
CA ALA A 244 -15.69 15.34 23.96
C ALA A 244 -16.06 15.10 25.43
N ALA A 245 -15.06 15.07 26.29
CA ALA A 245 -15.15 15.31 27.71
C ALA A 245 -13.76 15.67 28.24
#